data_ee518b6fc1457ec4d751e6bcdba71184
#
_entry.id   ee518b6fc1457ec4d751e6bcdba71184
#
_cell.length_a   1.000
_cell.length_b   1.000
_cell.length_c   1.000
_cell.angle_alpha   90.00
_cell.angle_beta   90.00
_cell.angle_gamma   90.00
#
_symmetry.space_group_name_H-M   'P 1'
#
loop_
_entity.id
_entity.type
_entity.pdbx_description
1 polymer ?
#
loop_
_entity_poly.entity_id
_entity_poly.type
_entity_poly.pdbx_seq_one_letter_code
_entity_poly.pdbx_strand_id
1 'polypeptide(L)'
;MPLAFLLIQMYQYKAKLIRVVDGDTVDAMIDCGFSTFKKERIRLYGIDTPECRTRDKEEKARGLAAKARLEELIADGNNEFIIETSIDKKGKYGRLLGVLYKYPEDASPFSAVGSYNDKLVAEGHAKKYLGGKK
;
A
#
# COMPACT_ATOMS: atom_id res chain seq x y z
N MET A 1 22.79 11.11 -15.91
CA MET A 1 21.80 10.18 -16.50
C MET A 1 20.43 10.55 -16.02
N PRO A 2 19.56 11.00 -16.90
CA PRO A 2 18.23 11.44 -16.47
C PRO A 2 17.40 10.34 -15.79
N LEU A 3 17.52 9.11 -16.28
CA LEU A 3 16.77 8.00 -15.69
C LEU A 3 17.20 7.69 -14.27
N ALA A 4 18.51 7.73 -14.02
CA ALA A 4 19.00 7.50 -12.68
C ALA A 4 18.51 8.59 -11.73
N PHE A 5 18.39 9.81 -12.23
CA PHE A 5 17.89 10.92 -11.47
C PHE A 5 16.44 10.72 -11.04
N LEU A 6 15.61 10.23 -11.95
CA LEU A 6 14.21 9.95 -11.64
C LEU A 6 14.08 8.83 -10.62
N LEU A 7 14.92 7.81 -10.72
CA LEU A 7 14.85 6.66 -9.82
C LEU A 7 15.26 7.02 -8.39
N ILE A 8 16.06 8.06 -8.21
CA ILE A 8 16.47 8.51 -6.87
C ILE A 8 15.29 8.93 -6.01
N GLN A 9 14.19 9.35 -6.64
CA GLN A 9 13.01 9.81 -5.91
C GLN A 9 12.11 8.68 -5.44
N MET A 10 12.40 7.46 -5.84
CA MET A 10 11.58 6.30 -5.54
C MET A 10 12.39 5.27 -4.80
N TYR A 11 11.88 4.84 -3.67
CA TYR A 11 12.54 3.81 -2.87
C TYR A 11 11.65 2.60 -2.77
N GLN A 12 12.25 1.43 -2.93
CA GLN A 12 11.54 0.16 -2.87
C GLN A 12 12.15 -0.68 -1.77
N TYR A 13 11.30 -1.31 -0.99
CA TYR A 13 11.71 -2.13 0.14
C TYR A 13 10.86 -3.38 0.22
N LYS A 14 11.44 -4.43 0.77
CA LYS A 14 10.67 -5.59 1.20
C LYS A 14 10.01 -5.25 2.53
N ALA A 15 8.78 -5.65 2.70
CA ALA A 15 8.06 -5.43 3.94
C ALA A 15 7.28 -6.67 4.33
N LYS A 16 7.04 -6.82 5.63
CA LYS A 16 6.22 -7.90 6.17
C LYS A 16 5.01 -7.28 6.85
N LEU A 17 3.84 -7.79 6.54
CA LEU A 17 2.60 -7.28 7.11
C LEU A 17 2.55 -7.54 8.61
N ILE A 18 2.18 -6.50 9.37
CA ILE A 18 1.81 -6.64 10.77
C ILE A 18 0.30 -6.78 10.86
N ARG A 19 -0.42 -5.85 10.24
CA ARG A 19 -1.89 -5.94 10.15
C ARG A 19 -2.41 -4.98 9.09
N VAL A 20 -3.60 -5.28 8.58
CA VAL A 20 -4.34 -4.35 7.72
C VAL A 20 -5.26 -3.55 8.63
N VAL A 21 -5.16 -2.23 8.57
CA VAL A 21 -5.98 -1.33 9.39
C VAL A 21 -7.30 -1.02 8.68
N ASP A 22 -7.20 -0.58 7.45
CA ASP A 22 -8.34 -0.34 6.54
C ASP A 22 -7.95 -0.85 5.16
N GLY A 23 -8.88 -0.82 4.23
CA GLY A 23 -8.58 -1.25 2.86
C GLY A 23 -7.49 -0.44 2.17
N ASP A 24 -7.12 0.70 2.72
CA ASP A 24 -6.08 1.57 2.16
C ASP A 24 -4.97 1.89 3.16
N THR A 25 -4.88 1.17 4.28
CA THR A 25 -3.90 1.46 5.32
C THR A 25 -3.42 0.15 5.96
N VAL A 26 -2.11 -0.02 6.02
CA VAL A 26 -1.50 -1.20 6.65
C VAL A 26 -0.42 -0.78 7.62
N ASP A 27 -0.20 -1.63 8.64
CA ASP A 27 0.98 -1.54 9.49
C ASP A 27 1.94 -2.65 9.05
N ALA A 28 3.18 -2.31 8.83
CA ALA A 28 4.17 -3.26 8.33
C ALA A 28 5.55 -3.02 8.92
N MET A 29 6.35 -4.08 8.91
CA MET A 29 7.75 -4.01 9.27
C MET A 29 8.55 -3.93 7.97
N ILE A 30 9.24 -2.82 7.78
CA ILE A 30 10.00 -2.55 6.55
C ILE A 30 11.45 -2.95 6.76
N ASP A 31 11.97 -3.76 5.83
CA ASP A 31 13.36 -4.13 5.81
C ASP A 31 14.15 -3.00 5.14
N CYS A 32 14.89 -2.25 5.95
CA CYS A 32 15.66 -1.09 5.48
C CYS A 32 17.06 -1.47 5.03
N GLY A 33 17.39 -2.75 5.03
CA GLY A 33 18.76 -3.19 4.75
C GLY A 33 19.64 -3.12 5.98
N PHE A 34 20.83 -3.71 5.88
CA PHE A 34 21.80 -3.71 6.99
C PHE A 34 21.24 -4.28 8.29
N SER A 35 20.34 -5.24 8.20
CA SER A 35 19.67 -5.82 9.36
C SER A 35 18.89 -4.79 10.17
N THR A 36 18.44 -3.72 9.52
CA THR A 36 17.66 -2.67 10.15
C THR A 36 16.20 -2.79 9.70
N PHE A 37 15.30 -2.83 10.66
CA PHE A 37 13.86 -2.95 10.40
C PHE A 37 13.13 -1.80 11.06
N LYS A 38 12.10 -1.29 10.38
CA LYS A 38 11.33 -0.17 10.90
C LYS A 38 9.84 -0.47 10.78
N LYS A 39 9.12 -0.32 11.87
CA LYS A 39 7.67 -0.45 11.88
C LYS A 39 7.06 0.85 11.41
N GLU A 40 6.19 0.79 10.38
CA GLU A 40 5.54 1.97 9.85
C GLU A 40 4.08 1.70 9.54
N ARG A 41 3.27 2.74 9.65
CA ARG A 41 1.92 2.73 9.12
C ARG A 41 1.96 3.34 7.73
N ILE A 42 1.42 2.63 6.76
CA ILE A 42 1.51 2.98 5.34
C ILE A 42 0.11 3.23 4.82
N ARG A 43 -0.09 4.39 4.21
CA ARG A 43 -1.31 4.72 3.48
C ARG A 43 -1.08 4.34 2.03
N LEU A 44 -1.97 3.55 1.44
CA LEU A 44 -1.84 3.17 0.04
C LEU A 44 -2.05 4.39 -0.85
N TYR A 45 -1.04 4.64 -1.69
CA TYR A 45 -1.01 5.84 -2.52
C TYR A 45 -2.04 5.75 -3.66
N GLY A 46 -2.68 6.86 -3.93
CA GLY A 46 -3.51 7.02 -5.11
C GLY A 46 -4.89 6.40 -5.04
N ILE A 47 -5.27 5.86 -3.89
CA ILE A 47 -6.59 5.25 -3.73
C ILE A 47 -7.26 5.68 -2.43
N ASP A 48 -8.56 5.49 -2.38
CA ASP A 48 -9.36 5.72 -1.18
C ASP A 48 -10.39 4.61 -1.10
N THR A 49 -10.51 3.99 0.07
CA THR A 49 -11.48 2.92 0.32
C THR A 49 -12.54 3.41 1.31
N PRO A 50 -13.73 2.78 1.34
CA PRO A 50 -14.70 3.10 2.37
C PRO A 50 -14.14 2.82 3.76
N GLU A 51 -14.59 3.59 4.74
CA GLU A 51 -14.10 3.46 6.11
C GLU A 51 -14.70 2.25 6.82
N CYS A 52 -13.89 1.59 7.62
CA CYS A 52 -14.34 0.48 8.45
C CYS A 52 -14.97 0.96 9.76
N ARG A 53 -14.63 2.17 10.19
CA ARG A 53 -15.04 2.72 11.48
C ARG A 53 -16.09 3.82 11.31
N THR A 54 -17.14 3.54 10.57
CA THR A 54 -18.22 4.49 10.34
C THR A 54 -19.51 3.96 10.97
N ARG A 55 -20.42 4.86 11.26
CA ARG A 55 -21.76 4.50 11.73
C ARG A 55 -22.67 4.07 10.60
N ASP A 56 -22.32 4.42 9.37
CA ASP A 56 -23.07 4.00 8.18
C ASP A 56 -22.78 2.52 7.94
N LYS A 57 -23.81 1.70 8.11
CA LYS A 57 -23.67 0.25 8.00
C LYS A 57 -23.28 -0.20 6.60
N GLU A 58 -23.77 0.49 5.57
CA GLU A 58 -23.43 0.15 4.19
C GLU A 58 -21.99 0.48 3.88
N GLU A 59 -21.54 1.66 4.27
CA GLU A 59 -20.15 2.04 4.09
C GLU A 59 -19.22 1.13 4.88
N LYS A 60 -19.60 0.81 6.11
CA LYS A 60 -18.81 -0.10 6.94
C LYS A 60 -18.64 -1.47 6.30
N ALA A 61 -19.74 -2.00 5.72
CA ALA A 61 -19.67 -3.29 5.03
C ALA A 61 -18.72 -3.24 3.84
N ARG A 62 -18.78 -2.16 3.06
CA ARG A 62 -17.87 -1.98 1.93
C ARG A 62 -16.43 -1.81 2.40
N GLY A 63 -16.23 -1.09 3.50
CA GLY A 63 -14.90 -0.91 4.08
C GLY A 63 -14.31 -2.21 4.57
N LEU A 64 -15.10 -3.02 5.25
CA LEU A 64 -14.66 -4.33 5.71
C LEU A 64 -14.36 -5.27 4.55
N ALA A 65 -15.13 -5.19 3.46
CA ALA A 65 -14.87 -5.98 2.28
C ALA A 65 -13.54 -5.59 1.63
N ALA A 66 -13.26 -4.30 1.53
CA ALA A 66 -12.00 -3.82 0.98
C ALA A 66 -10.81 -4.25 1.86
N LYS A 67 -10.98 -4.16 3.16
CA LYS A 67 -9.96 -4.60 4.12
C LYS A 67 -9.69 -6.09 3.97
N ALA A 68 -10.74 -6.90 3.90
CA ALA A 68 -10.60 -8.35 3.74
C ALA A 68 -9.90 -8.71 2.43
N ARG A 69 -10.23 -7.98 1.36
CA ARG A 69 -9.59 -8.23 0.07
C ARG A 69 -8.10 -7.91 0.10
N LEU A 70 -7.72 -6.82 0.74
CA LEU A 70 -6.31 -6.47 0.88
C LEU A 70 -5.57 -7.52 1.71
N GLU A 71 -6.21 -8.00 2.78
CA GLU A 71 -5.63 -9.09 3.58
C GLU A 71 -5.39 -10.33 2.74
N GLU A 72 -6.33 -10.70 1.87
CA GLU A 72 -6.18 -11.84 0.98
C GLU A 72 -5.04 -11.65 -0.02
N LEU A 73 -4.95 -10.47 -0.61
CA LEU A 73 -3.90 -10.16 -1.59
C LEU A 73 -2.52 -10.30 -0.97
N ILE A 74 -2.35 -9.78 0.24
CA ILE A 74 -1.07 -9.82 0.92
C ILE A 74 -0.76 -11.25 1.42
N ALA A 75 -1.77 -11.97 1.89
CA ALA A 75 -1.60 -13.34 2.35
C ALA A 75 -1.13 -14.27 1.22
N ASP A 76 -1.55 -14.00 -0.01
CA ASP A 76 -1.11 -14.76 -1.17
C ASP A 76 0.41 -14.67 -1.39
N GLY A 77 1.05 -13.64 -0.88
CA GLY A 77 2.50 -13.49 -0.89
C GLY A 77 3.16 -13.85 0.44
N ASN A 78 2.53 -14.68 1.26
CA ASN A 78 3.03 -15.09 2.58
C ASN A 78 3.21 -13.91 3.54
N ASN A 79 2.33 -12.92 3.42
CA ASN A 79 2.35 -11.70 4.21
C ASN A 79 3.60 -10.84 3.99
N GLU A 80 4.29 -11.08 2.90
CA GLU A 80 5.41 -10.24 2.46
C GLU A 80 5.05 -9.53 1.18
N PHE A 81 5.56 -8.33 1.01
CA PHE A 81 5.28 -7.54 -0.20
C PHE A 81 6.42 -6.56 -0.45
N ILE A 82 6.43 -6.01 -1.66
CA ILE A 82 7.33 -4.92 -2.01
C ILE A 82 6.55 -3.62 -1.84
N ILE A 83 7.14 -2.66 -1.18
CA ILE A 83 6.57 -1.33 -1.06
C ILE A 83 7.46 -0.33 -1.79
N GLU A 84 6.82 0.47 -2.64
CA GLU A 84 7.46 1.62 -3.27
C GLU A 84 6.98 2.84 -2.51
N THR A 85 7.90 3.54 -1.85
CA THR A 85 7.53 4.55 -0.87
C THR A 85 7.65 5.97 -1.40
N SER A 86 6.79 6.82 -0.85
CA SER A 86 6.85 8.25 -1.04
C SER A 86 6.39 8.90 0.26
N ILE A 87 7.02 9.99 0.63
CA ILE A 87 6.60 10.74 1.81
C ILE A 87 5.67 11.85 1.37
N ASP A 88 4.52 11.96 2.02
CA ASP A 88 3.58 13.03 1.75
C ASP A 88 4.14 14.34 2.30
N LYS A 89 4.73 15.13 1.42
CA LYS A 89 5.34 16.40 1.80
C LYS A 89 4.32 17.44 2.26
N LYS A 90 3.06 17.24 1.88
CA LYS A 90 1.98 18.13 2.29
C LYS A 90 1.23 17.59 3.49
N GLY A 91 1.53 16.39 3.90
CA GLY A 91 0.86 15.75 5.01
C GLY A 91 1.22 16.40 6.32
N LYS A 92 0.21 16.82 7.08
CA LYS A 92 0.43 17.40 8.40
C LYS A 92 1.08 16.39 9.35
N TYR A 93 1.02 15.14 9.02
CA TYR A 93 1.44 14.05 9.90
C TYR A 93 2.62 13.27 9.38
N GLY A 94 3.20 13.68 8.25
CA GLY A 94 4.33 12.96 7.67
C GLY A 94 4.00 11.52 7.35
N ARG A 95 2.79 11.26 6.83
CA ARG A 95 2.38 9.89 6.55
C ARG A 95 3.24 9.29 5.45
N LEU A 96 3.60 8.03 5.64
CA LEU A 96 4.27 7.28 4.60
C LEU A 96 3.24 6.80 3.58
N LEU A 97 3.45 7.16 2.33
CA LEU A 97 2.60 6.72 1.23
C LEU A 97 3.29 5.58 0.50
N GLY A 98 2.54 4.60 0.07
CA GLY A 98 3.14 3.46 -0.60
C GLY A 98 2.27 2.83 -1.66
N VAL A 99 2.94 2.28 -2.66
CA VAL A 99 2.33 1.40 -3.64
C VAL A 99 2.82 -0.01 -3.32
N LEU A 100 1.91 -0.94 -3.16
CA LEU A 100 2.21 -2.29 -2.72
C LEU A 100 2.15 -3.26 -3.89
N TYR A 101 3.18 -4.12 -3.98
CA TYR A 101 3.28 -5.14 -5.03
C TYR A 101 3.51 -6.49 -4.38
N LYS A 102 3.06 -7.54 -5.05
CA LYS A 102 3.35 -8.89 -4.60
C LYS A 102 4.85 -9.12 -4.58
N TYR A 103 5.36 -9.73 -3.52
CA TYR A 103 6.76 -10.10 -3.45
C TYR A 103 7.03 -11.18 -4.49
N PRO A 104 7.99 -10.96 -5.41
CA PRO A 104 8.23 -11.92 -6.48
C PRO A 104 8.89 -13.20 -5.94
N GLU A 105 8.41 -14.33 -6.40
CA GLU A 105 8.99 -15.62 -6.04
C GLU A 105 10.29 -15.87 -6.78
N ASP A 106 10.49 -15.18 -7.88
CA ASP A 106 11.69 -15.27 -8.69
C ASP A 106 12.21 -13.87 -8.97
N ALA A 107 13.24 -13.75 -9.77
CA ALA A 107 13.86 -12.47 -10.09
C ALA A 107 13.08 -11.65 -11.11
N SER A 108 11.84 -11.98 -11.37
CA SER A 108 11.03 -11.24 -12.34
C SER A 108 10.83 -9.79 -11.89
N PRO A 109 10.85 -8.83 -12.82
CA PRO A 109 10.56 -7.45 -12.47
C PRO A 109 9.14 -7.34 -11.92
N PHE A 110 9.00 -6.77 -10.74
CA PHE A 110 7.69 -6.59 -10.12
C PHE A 110 6.76 -5.71 -10.94
N SER A 111 7.31 -4.87 -11.80
CA SER A 111 6.53 -4.00 -12.68
C SER A 111 5.67 -4.77 -13.69
N ALA A 112 5.93 -6.05 -13.88
CA ALA A 112 5.12 -6.89 -14.75
C ALA A 112 3.81 -7.31 -14.10
N VAL A 113 3.67 -7.11 -12.79
CA VAL A 113 2.48 -7.48 -12.03
C VAL A 113 1.88 -6.18 -11.48
N GLY A 114 0.59 -5.98 -11.69
CA GLY A 114 -0.07 -4.78 -11.19
C GLY A 114 0.02 -4.68 -9.66
N SER A 115 -0.02 -3.46 -9.16
CA SER A 115 0.03 -3.22 -7.72
C SER A 115 -1.27 -3.67 -7.04
N TYR A 116 -1.20 -3.91 -5.75
CA TYR A 116 -2.41 -4.15 -4.96
C TYR A 116 -3.32 -2.93 -4.98
N ASN A 117 -2.73 -1.72 -5.01
CA ASN A 117 -3.48 -0.48 -5.14
C ASN A 117 -4.38 -0.53 -6.37
N ASP A 118 -3.80 -0.88 -7.53
CA ASP A 118 -4.55 -0.97 -8.78
C ASP A 118 -5.59 -2.07 -8.76
N LYS A 119 -5.28 -3.20 -8.14
CA LYS A 119 -6.23 -4.31 -8.05
C LYS A 119 -7.47 -3.93 -7.25
N LEU A 120 -7.29 -3.20 -6.15
CA LEU A 120 -8.41 -2.75 -5.35
C LEU A 120 -9.34 -1.82 -6.15
N VAL A 121 -8.76 -0.93 -6.96
CA VAL A 121 -9.55 -0.05 -7.83
C VAL A 121 -10.27 -0.86 -8.89
N ALA A 122 -9.56 -1.77 -9.55
CA ALA A 122 -10.13 -2.59 -10.63
C ALA A 122 -11.29 -3.46 -10.14
N GLU A 123 -11.22 -3.93 -8.89
CA GLU A 123 -12.25 -4.78 -8.31
C GLU A 123 -13.39 -3.99 -7.67
N GLY A 124 -13.33 -2.67 -7.72
CA GLY A 124 -14.39 -1.83 -7.18
C GLY A 124 -14.33 -1.59 -5.67
N HIS A 125 -13.23 -2.01 -5.01
CA HIS A 125 -13.07 -1.80 -3.57
C HIS A 125 -12.53 -0.43 -3.22
N ALA A 126 -11.91 0.25 -4.18
CA ALA A 126 -11.30 1.55 -3.95
C ALA A 126 -11.57 2.49 -5.12
N LYS A 127 -11.51 3.78 -4.84
CA LYS A 127 -11.58 4.83 -5.86
C LYS A 127 -10.20 5.44 -6.02
N LYS A 128 -9.91 5.93 -7.22
CA LYS A 128 -8.66 6.68 -7.41
C LYS A 128 -8.73 7.98 -6.61
N TYR A 129 -7.64 8.30 -5.95
CA TYR A 129 -7.54 9.48 -5.12
C TYR A 129 -6.15 10.08 -5.25
N LEU A 130 -6.06 11.31 -5.75
CA LEU A 130 -4.79 11.96 -6.04
C LEU A 130 -4.42 13.02 -5.01
N GLY A 131 -5.02 12.95 -3.83
CA GLY A 131 -4.65 13.87 -2.77
C GLY A 131 -5.31 15.24 -2.84
N GLY A 132 -6.27 15.40 -3.71
CA GLY A 132 -7.00 16.66 -3.82
C GLY A 132 -8.15 16.73 -2.83
N LYS A 133 -9.00 17.72 -3.01
CA LYS A 133 -10.24 17.82 -2.23
C LYS A 133 -11.17 16.68 -2.60
N LYS A 134 -11.76 16.11 -1.59
CA LYS A 134 -12.77 15.10 -1.80
C LYS A 134 -14.07 15.72 -2.26
#